data_f43603a91fb8ab787591cfc9fe3bbd9a
#
_entry.id   f43603a91fb8ab787591cfc9fe3bbd9a
#
_cell.length_a   1.000
_cell.length_b   1.000
_cell.length_c   1.000
_cell.angle_alpha   90.00
_cell.angle_beta   90.00
_cell.angle_gamma   90.00
#
_symmetry.space_group_name_H-M   'P 1'
#
loop_
_entity.id
_entity.type
_entity.pdbx_description
1 polymer ?
#
loop_
_entity_poly.entity_id
_entity_poly.type
_entity_poly.pdbx_seq_one_letter_code
_entity_poly.pdbx_strand_id
1 'polypeptide(L)'
;GAEIPEIVCYEKQAEWGGLWRYTWRTGVDEHCNPCQGSMYRYLWSNGPKEGLEFADYTFEEHFGKPIASYPPRAVLFDYIEGRVKKAGVRKFIKFNHVVRDVRVVDGGFEVTARDGESDSEERSVYDHVIVASGHFSFPNVPHYPGFETFNGRILHAHDFRDAREFAGKDILILGTSYSAEDIGSQCWKYGCKSVTVAHRTAPMGYDWPDNWQEVPKLDRVEGRTAHFSDGTSREVDAIILCTGYKHHFPFLPDELRLKTANRLAAGRLRREGDRSDFPSAFSARRPDGRAEWPLPGALGGGIYVDFSL
;
A
#
# COMPACT_ATOMS: atom_id res chain seq x y z
N GLY A 1 -8.25 9.49 36.47
CA GLY A 1 -8.41 9.17 35.05
C GLY A 1 -7.05 9.05 34.44
N ALA A 2 -6.85 8.12 33.51
CA ALA A 2 -5.60 8.05 32.77
C ALA A 2 -5.44 9.34 31.96
N GLU A 3 -4.28 9.93 32.01
CA GLU A 3 -3.94 11.11 31.23
C GLU A 3 -3.94 10.71 29.75
N ILE A 4 -4.67 11.44 28.92
CA ILE A 4 -4.71 11.18 27.48
C ILE A 4 -3.36 11.66 26.92
N PRO A 5 -2.58 10.81 26.23
CA PRO A 5 -1.32 11.22 25.66
C PRO A 5 -1.54 12.33 24.63
N GLU A 6 -0.57 13.24 24.50
CA GLU A 6 -0.53 14.16 23.39
C GLU A 6 -0.26 13.38 22.10
N ILE A 7 -1.11 13.58 21.08
CA ILE A 7 -1.02 12.87 19.82
C ILE A 7 -0.86 13.88 18.68
N VAL A 8 0.14 13.67 17.83
CA VAL A 8 0.30 14.38 16.57
C VAL A 8 0.43 13.36 15.45
N CYS A 9 -0.38 13.52 14.40
CA CYS A 9 -0.31 12.72 13.19
C CYS A 9 0.15 13.60 12.02
N TYR A 10 1.26 13.27 11.42
CA TYR A 10 1.74 13.93 10.21
C TYR A 10 1.22 13.20 8.99
N GLU A 11 0.41 13.88 8.17
CA GLU A 11 -0.13 13.36 6.91
C GLU A 11 0.43 14.18 5.74
N LYS A 12 1.08 13.49 4.82
CA LYS A 12 1.69 14.10 3.64
C LYS A 12 0.66 14.74 2.71
N GLN A 13 -0.52 14.13 2.57
CA GLN A 13 -1.58 14.62 1.70
C GLN A 13 -2.36 15.76 2.37
N ALA A 14 -3.08 16.53 1.56
CA ALA A 14 -3.96 17.60 2.04
C ALA A 14 -5.20 17.09 2.78
N GLU A 15 -5.49 15.79 2.72
CA GLU A 15 -6.64 15.15 3.34
C GLU A 15 -6.33 13.70 3.70
N TRP A 16 -7.10 13.14 4.63
CA TRP A 16 -7.01 11.72 5.00
C TRP A 16 -7.51 10.76 3.90
N GLY A 17 -7.36 9.47 4.15
CA GLY A 17 -7.85 8.40 3.27
C GLY A 17 -6.72 7.54 2.71
N GLY A 18 -5.48 8.03 2.75
CA GLY A 18 -4.29 7.27 2.35
C GLY A 18 -4.48 6.59 1.00
N LEU A 19 -4.26 5.27 0.99
CA LEU A 19 -4.41 4.43 -0.20
C LEU A 19 -5.84 4.48 -0.80
N TRP A 20 -6.89 4.58 0.04
CA TRP A 20 -8.28 4.54 -0.43
C TRP A 20 -8.74 5.80 -1.15
N ARG A 21 -7.97 6.89 -1.01
CA ARG A 21 -8.22 8.13 -1.75
C ARG A 21 -7.66 8.02 -3.16
N TYR A 22 -8.55 7.92 -4.13
CA TYR A 22 -8.17 7.89 -5.54
C TYR A 22 -7.61 9.24 -6.00
N THR A 23 -6.51 9.19 -6.70
CA THR A 23 -5.98 10.30 -7.52
C THR A 23 -5.58 9.79 -8.90
N TRP A 24 -5.75 10.62 -9.91
CA TRP A 24 -5.25 10.34 -11.25
C TRP A 24 -3.73 10.54 -11.37
N ARG A 25 -3.15 11.28 -10.43
CA ARG A 25 -1.74 11.69 -10.46
C ARG A 25 -0.82 10.49 -10.22
N THR A 26 0.27 10.45 -11.00
CA THR A 26 1.39 9.51 -10.87
C THR A 26 2.70 10.27 -10.86
N GLY A 27 3.81 9.58 -10.59
CA GLY A 27 5.14 10.21 -10.55
C GLY A 27 5.35 11.05 -9.31
N VAL A 28 5.22 12.37 -9.40
CA VAL A 28 5.39 13.30 -8.27
C VAL A 28 4.13 14.13 -8.02
N ASP A 29 3.93 14.51 -6.76
CA ASP A 29 2.85 15.39 -6.33
C ASP A 29 3.16 16.86 -6.58
N GLU A 30 2.30 17.78 -6.15
CA GLU A 30 2.44 19.23 -6.29
C GLU A 30 3.64 19.81 -5.53
N HIS A 31 4.15 19.08 -4.55
CA HIS A 31 5.31 19.47 -3.74
C HIS A 31 6.59 18.74 -4.17
N CYS A 32 6.61 18.16 -5.38
CA CYS A 32 7.72 17.36 -5.93
C CYS A 32 8.10 16.13 -5.12
N ASN A 33 7.21 15.61 -4.29
CA ASN A 33 7.41 14.33 -3.61
C ASN A 33 6.84 13.18 -4.43
N PRO A 34 7.40 11.97 -4.38
CA PRO A 34 6.82 10.81 -5.06
C PRO A 34 5.37 10.58 -4.65
N CYS A 35 4.47 10.38 -5.63
CA CYS A 35 3.10 9.98 -5.36
C CYS A 35 3.08 8.65 -4.64
N GLN A 36 2.40 8.58 -3.48
CA GLN A 36 2.38 7.39 -2.64
C GLN A 36 1.23 6.44 -2.97
N GLY A 37 0.13 6.96 -3.49
CA GLY A 37 -1.07 6.17 -3.74
C GLY A 37 -0.96 5.31 -4.99
N SER A 38 -1.32 4.03 -4.84
CA SER A 38 -1.42 3.05 -5.93
C SER A 38 -2.87 2.72 -6.31
N MET A 39 -3.83 3.50 -5.83
CA MET A 39 -5.26 3.29 -6.08
C MET A 39 -5.63 3.55 -7.54
N TYR A 40 -6.52 2.73 -8.09
CA TYR A 40 -7.08 2.91 -9.42
C TYR A 40 -8.61 3.02 -9.38
N ARG A 41 -9.17 3.60 -10.42
CA ARG A 41 -10.55 4.10 -10.45
C ARG A 41 -11.59 3.06 -10.08
N TYR A 42 -11.48 1.85 -10.60
CA TYR A 42 -12.49 0.81 -10.50
C TYR A 42 -12.09 -0.37 -9.60
N LEU A 43 -11.18 -0.13 -8.65
CA LEU A 43 -10.84 -1.16 -7.68
C LEU A 43 -12.07 -1.53 -6.84
N TRP A 44 -12.27 -2.82 -6.67
CA TRP A 44 -13.18 -3.41 -5.70
C TRP A 44 -12.39 -4.06 -4.59
N SER A 45 -12.96 -4.07 -3.39
CA SER A 45 -12.32 -4.79 -2.29
C SER A 45 -12.19 -6.28 -2.62
N ASN A 46 -11.02 -6.83 -2.38
CA ASN A 46 -10.78 -8.28 -2.45
C ASN A 46 -11.00 -8.97 -1.09
N GLY A 47 -11.39 -8.22 -0.07
CA GLY A 47 -11.83 -8.70 1.23
C GLY A 47 -13.28 -8.33 1.50
N PRO A 48 -14.03 -9.19 2.23
CA PRO A 48 -15.41 -8.89 2.58
C PRO A 48 -15.47 -7.74 3.58
N LYS A 49 -16.47 -6.85 3.44
CA LYS A 49 -16.68 -5.70 4.33
C LYS A 49 -16.77 -6.11 5.80
N GLU A 50 -17.28 -7.29 6.06
CA GLU A 50 -17.41 -7.87 7.40
C GLU A 50 -16.05 -8.08 8.09
N GLY A 51 -14.99 -8.27 7.32
CA GLY A 51 -13.60 -8.32 7.80
C GLY A 51 -12.88 -6.97 7.82
N LEU A 52 -13.48 -5.94 7.21
CA LEU A 52 -12.95 -4.58 7.14
C LEU A 52 -13.66 -3.61 8.08
N GLU A 53 -14.69 -4.08 8.78
CA GLU A 53 -15.53 -3.28 9.67
C GLU A 53 -14.79 -2.91 10.95
N PHE A 54 -14.88 -1.65 11.35
CA PHE A 54 -14.38 -1.22 12.65
C PHE A 54 -15.28 -1.75 13.78
N ALA A 55 -14.68 -2.16 14.88
CA ALA A 55 -15.43 -2.76 16.00
C ALA A 55 -16.49 -1.83 16.62
N ASP A 56 -16.32 -0.53 16.49
CA ASP A 56 -17.16 0.52 17.05
C ASP A 56 -17.87 1.37 15.98
N TYR A 57 -17.86 0.93 14.73
CA TYR A 57 -18.48 1.63 13.60
C TYR A 57 -18.77 0.68 12.45
N THR A 58 -20.03 0.32 12.25
CA THR A 58 -20.41 -0.65 11.22
C THR A 58 -20.74 0.02 9.88
N PHE A 59 -20.70 -0.75 8.78
CA PHE A 59 -21.16 -0.26 7.48
C PHE A 59 -22.66 0.08 7.51
N GLU A 60 -23.47 -0.70 8.23
CA GLU A 60 -24.91 -0.44 8.35
C GLU A 60 -25.16 0.86 9.12
N GLU A 61 -24.43 1.11 10.21
CA GLU A 61 -24.51 2.38 10.94
C GLU A 61 -24.16 3.57 10.04
N HIS A 62 -23.12 3.42 9.20
CA HIS A 62 -22.68 4.50 8.32
C HIS A 62 -23.67 4.79 7.19
N PHE A 63 -24.08 3.75 6.47
CA PHE A 63 -24.89 3.92 5.25
C PHE A 63 -26.41 3.86 5.49
N GLY A 64 -26.86 3.40 6.64
CA GLY A 64 -28.28 3.21 6.96
C GLY A 64 -28.99 2.17 6.08
N LYS A 65 -28.22 1.33 5.37
CA LYS A 65 -28.71 0.29 4.45
C LYS A 65 -27.67 -0.80 4.26
N PRO A 66 -28.08 -2.00 3.84
CA PRO A 66 -27.15 -3.07 3.47
C PRO A 66 -26.20 -2.65 2.32
N ILE A 67 -24.95 -3.02 2.45
CA ILE A 67 -23.89 -2.83 1.45
C ILE A 67 -23.39 -4.21 1.02
N ALA A 68 -23.03 -4.37 -0.26
CA ALA A 68 -22.44 -5.60 -0.78
C ALA A 68 -21.19 -5.99 0.01
N SER A 69 -20.96 -7.30 0.22
CA SER A 69 -19.80 -7.79 1.00
C SER A 69 -18.44 -7.37 0.39
N TYR A 70 -18.36 -7.27 -0.92
CA TYR A 70 -17.16 -6.77 -1.61
C TYR A 70 -17.47 -5.40 -2.23
N PRO A 71 -17.29 -4.31 -1.49
CA PRO A 71 -17.65 -2.99 -1.97
C PRO A 71 -16.58 -2.40 -2.90
N PRO A 72 -16.97 -1.49 -3.80
CA PRO A 72 -16.01 -0.69 -4.55
C PRO A 72 -15.24 0.27 -3.63
N ARG A 73 -14.03 0.65 -4.04
CA ARG A 73 -13.13 1.54 -3.27
C ARG A 73 -13.82 2.81 -2.76
N ALA A 74 -14.72 3.39 -3.55
CA ALA A 74 -15.40 4.63 -3.17
C ALA A 74 -16.29 4.45 -1.94
N VAL A 75 -16.92 3.29 -1.78
CA VAL A 75 -17.72 2.95 -0.60
C VAL A 75 -16.82 2.77 0.62
N LEU A 76 -15.66 2.11 0.46
CA LEU A 76 -14.69 1.98 1.55
C LEU A 76 -14.11 3.32 1.96
N PHE A 77 -13.77 4.18 1.00
CA PHE A 77 -13.27 5.52 1.30
C PHE A 77 -14.30 6.34 2.10
N ASP A 78 -15.56 6.34 1.67
CA ASP A 78 -16.66 7.04 2.35
C ASP A 78 -16.87 6.50 3.78
N TYR A 79 -16.81 5.18 3.94
CA TYR A 79 -16.90 4.53 5.25
C TYR A 79 -15.75 4.93 6.19
N ILE A 80 -14.50 4.91 5.70
CA ILE A 80 -13.32 5.34 6.47
C ILE A 80 -13.45 6.82 6.84
N GLU A 81 -13.87 7.66 5.90
CA GLU A 81 -14.08 9.09 6.15
C GLU A 81 -15.15 9.31 7.23
N GLY A 82 -16.26 8.57 7.19
CA GLY A 82 -17.30 8.60 8.22
C GLY A 82 -16.76 8.22 9.59
N ARG A 83 -15.94 7.19 9.69
CA ARG A 83 -15.31 6.76 10.95
C ARG A 83 -14.39 7.83 11.52
N VAL A 84 -13.54 8.43 10.67
CA VAL A 84 -12.61 9.50 11.08
C VAL A 84 -13.38 10.73 11.57
N LYS A 85 -14.47 11.12 10.88
CA LYS A 85 -15.35 12.22 11.29
C LYS A 85 -16.02 11.94 12.63
N LYS A 86 -16.57 10.73 12.81
CA LYS A 86 -17.19 10.31 14.08
C LYS A 86 -16.21 10.37 15.25
N ALA A 87 -14.98 9.95 15.03
CA ALA A 87 -13.93 9.96 16.04
C ALA A 87 -13.43 11.38 16.40
N GLY A 88 -13.70 12.39 15.57
CA GLY A 88 -13.26 13.76 15.80
C GLY A 88 -11.75 13.96 15.83
N VAL A 89 -11.00 13.08 15.13
CA VAL A 89 -9.52 13.03 15.20
C VAL A 89 -8.82 14.05 14.32
N ARG A 90 -9.56 14.79 13.47
CA ARG A 90 -8.96 15.78 12.54
C ARG A 90 -8.02 16.78 13.24
N LYS A 91 -8.36 17.18 14.46
CA LYS A 91 -7.58 18.12 15.26
C LYS A 91 -6.15 17.65 15.61
N PHE A 92 -5.90 16.36 15.52
CA PHE A 92 -4.57 15.76 15.79
C PHE A 92 -3.73 15.60 14.54
N ILE A 93 -4.29 15.91 13.35
CA ILE A 93 -3.64 15.66 12.07
C ILE A 93 -3.11 16.97 11.48
N LYS A 94 -1.82 17.01 11.22
CA LYS A 94 -1.15 18.04 10.44
C LYS A 94 -1.08 17.56 8.99
N PHE A 95 -1.98 18.07 8.15
CA PHE A 95 -1.98 17.78 6.72
C PHE A 95 -0.88 18.56 5.99
N ASN A 96 -0.52 18.12 4.79
CA ASN A 96 0.57 18.67 3.98
C ASN A 96 1.94 18.61 4.66
N HIS A 97 2.10 17.75 5.68
CA HIS A 97 3.34 17.62 6.42
C HIS A 97 4.04 16.31 6.11
N VAL A 98 5.22 16.39 5.51
CA VAL A 98 6.02 15.23 5.12
C VAL A 98 7.08 14.96 6.16
N VAL A 99 7.04 13.83 6.84
CA VAL A 99 8.14 13.40 7.71
C VAL A 99 9.36 13.10 6.86
N ARG A 100 10.46 13.81 7.13
CA ARG A 100 11.73 13.70 6.41
C ARG A 100 12.74 12.85 7.14
N ASP A 101 12.72 12.88 8.45
CA ASP A 101 13.71 12.19 9.27
C ASP A 101 13.12 11.83 10.64
N VAL A 102 13.53 10.68 11.15
CA VAL A 102 13.25 10.22 12.51
C VAL A 102 14.56 9.74 13.10
N ARG A 103 14.95 10.25 14.26
CA ARG A 103 16.19 9.86 14.96
C ARG A 103 15.89 9.41 16.37
N VAL A 104 16.64 8.43 16.83
CA VAL A 104 16.67 8.09 18.25
C VAL A 104 17.50 9.15 18.98
N VAL A 105 16.94 9.77 20.00
CA VAL A 105 17.59 10.74 20.87
C VAL A 105 17.46 10.33 22.31
N ASP A 106 18.20 10.99 23.20
CA ASP A 106 17.97 10.77 24.63
C ASP A 106 16.57 11.30 25.01
N GLY A 107 15.77 10.42 25.62
CA GLY A 107 14.39 10.73 25.97
C GLY A 107 13.33 10.32 24.94
N GLY A 108 13.65 9.90 23.69
CA GLY A 108 12.62 9.54 22.71
C GLY A 108 13.08 9.50 21.28
N PHE A 109 12.23 10.03 20.41
CA PHE A 109 12.45 10.11 18.97
C PHE A 109 12.29 11.57 18.51
N GLU A 110 13.33 12.13 17.92
CA GLU A 110 13.21 13.40 17.21
C GLU A 110 12.63 13.16 15.83
N VAL A 111 11.55 13.83 15.51
CA VAL A 111 10.87 13.78 14.22
C VAL A 111 11.03 15.12 13.52
N THR A 112 11.57 15.12 12.30
CA THR A 112 11.63 16.29 11.43
C THR A 112 10.54 16.18 10.39
N ALA A 113 9.60 17.12 10.38
CA ALA A 113 8.55 17.22 9.40
C ALA A 113 8.67 18.53 8.61
N ARG A 114 8.40 18.47 7.29
CA ARG A 114 8.39 19.63 6.38
C ARG A 114 6.95 19.95 5.99
N ASP A 115 6.55 21.18 6.21
CA ASP A 115 5.29 21.72 5.71
C ASP A 115 5.40 21.95 4.20
N GLY A 116 4.53 21.33 3.43
CA GLY A 116 4.52 21.42 1.96
C GLY A 116 4.05 22.79 1.45
N GLU A 117 3.36 23.58 2.25
CA GLU A 117 2.85 24.89 1.84
C GLU A 117 3.87 26.00 2.09
N SER A 118 4.43 26.05 3.30
CA SER A 118 5.39 27.08 3.70
C SER A 118 6.85 26.72 3.43
N ASP A 119 7.10 25.45 3.10
CA ASP A 119 8.45 24.88 2.92
C ASP A 119 9.32 24.92 4.20
N SER A 120 8.70 25.19 5.36
CA SER A 120 9.39 25.22 6.64
C SER A 120 9.54 23.82 7.23
N GLU A 121 10.59 23.62 8.03
CA GLU A 121 10.79 22.41 8.80
C GLU A 121 10.48 22.65 10.27
N GLU A 122 9.77 21.69 10.88
CA GLU A 122 9.61 21.63 12.32
C GLU A 122 10.28 20.37 12.87
N ARG A 123 10.80 20.49 14.11
CA ARG A 123 11.39 19.36 14.84
C ARG A 123 10.74 19.23 16.20
N SER A 124 10.36 18.02 16.54
CA SER A 124 9.71 17.72 17.82
C SER A 124 10.19 16.38 18.35
N VAL A 125 10.26 16.24 19.66
CA VAL A 125 10.65 15.00 20.33
C VAL A 125 9.42 14.32 20.90
N TYR A 126 9.28 13.03 20.63
CA TYR A 126 8.15 12.18 21.06
C TYR A 126 8.68 10.95 21.79
N ASP A 127 7.94 10.49 22.79
CA ASP A 127 8.24 9.23 23.49
C ASP A 127 8.05 8.02 22.57
N HIS A 128 7.10 8.10 21.64
CA HIS A 128 6.71 7.01 20.75
C HIS A 128 6.49 7.53 19.33
N VAL A 129 6.85 6.71 18.34
CA VAL A 129 6.53 6.94 16.92
C VAL A 129 5.83 5.72 16.36
N ILE A 130 4.67 5.94 15.72
CA ILE A 130 3.93 4.93 14.98
C ILE A 130 4.09 5.23 13.49
N VAL A 131 4.70 4.31 12.74
CA VAL A 131 4.88 4.43 11.30
C VAL A 131 3.68 3.74 10.62
N ALA A 132 2.71 4.54 10.19
CA ALA A 132 1.47 4.09 9.55
C ALA A 132 1.38 4.56 8.08
N SER A 133 2.52 4.72 7.40
CA SER A 133 2.61 5.30 6.07
C SER A 133 2.28 4.33 4.92
N GLY A 134 1.89 3.08 5.24
CA GLY A 134 1.59 2.04 4.26
C GLY A 134 2.84 1.47 3.57
N HIS A 135 2.66 0.43 2.75
CA HIS A 135 3.76 -0.27 2.09
C HIS A 135 3.59 -0.45 0.57
N PHE A 136 2.48 0.04 0.00
CA PHE A 136 2.23 -0.01 -1.45
C PHE A 136 2.66 1.28 -2.18
N SER A 137 3.74 1.90 -1.71
CA SER A 137 4.25 3.17 -2.24
C SER A 137 5.56 3.06 -3.00
N PHE A 138 6.35 2.01 -2.77
CA PHE A 138 7.64 1.83 -3.42
C PHE A 138 7.64 0.62 -4.35
N PRO A 139 7.46 0.79 -5.68
CA PRO A 139 7.32 -0.31 -6.63
C PRO A 139 8.60 -1.13 -6.75
N ASN A 140 8.45 -2.45 -6.86
CA ASN A 140 9.54 -3.33 -7.24
C ASN A 140 9.60 -3.44 -8.77
N VAL A 141 10.47 -2.66 -9.40
CA VAL A 141 10.61 -2.62 -10.85
C VAL A 141 11.82 -3.47 -11.28
N PRO A 142 11.60 -4.70 -11.75
CA PRO A 142 12.67 -5.50 -12.32
C PRO A 142 13.08 -4.96 -13.70
N HIS A 143 14.34 -5.14 -14.04
CA HIS A 143 14.81 -4.85 -15.38
C HIS A 143 14.75 -6.10 -16.24
N TYR A 144 14.27 -5.96 -17.48
CA TYR A 144 14.32 -6.99 -18.52
C TYR A 144 15.04 -6.43 -19.75
N PRO A 145 15.89 -7.24 -20.42
CA PRO A 145 16.55 -6.83 -21.65
C PRO A 145 15.55 -6.33 -22.70
N GLY A 146 15.80 -5.19 -23.29
CA GLY A 146 14.96 -4.58 -24.33
C GLY A 146 13.86 -3.65 -23.84
N PHE A 147 13.69 -3.46 -22.54
CA PHE A 147 12.71 -2.48 -22.01
C PHE A 147 13.02 -1.05 -22.51
N GLU A 148 14.30 -0.72 -22.65
CA GLU A 148 14.78 0.57 -23.14
C GLU A 148 14.44 0.84 -24.61
N THR A 149 14.15 -0.20 -25.38
CA THR A 149 13.79 -0.12 -26.81
C THR A 149 12.34 -0.47 -27.11
N PHE A 150 11.57 -0.75 -26.07
CA PHE A 150 10.16 -1.09 -26.23
C PHE A 150 9.33 0.10 -26.74
N ASN A 151 8.69 -0.06 -27.88
CA ASN A 151 7.93 0.99 -28.55
C ASN A 151 6.47 1.11 -28.04
N GLY A 152 6.16 0.56 -26.88
CA GLY A 152 4.89 0.65 -26.22
C GLY A 152 4.98 1.33 -24.85
N ARG A 153 3.95 1.17 -24.04
CA ARG A 153 3.92 1.71 -22.67
C ARG A 153 4.34 0.66 -21.66
N ILE A 154 5.34 0.97 -20.82
CA ILE A 154 5.67 0.18 -19.63
C ILE A 154 5.26 0.98 -18.40
N LEU A 155 4.53 0.35 -17.48
CA LEU A 155 4.19 0.94 -16.19
C LEU A 155 4.17 -0.14 -15.11
N HIS A 156 4.39 0.28 -13.86
CA HIS A 156 4.13 -0.58 -12.70
C HIS A 156 2.65 -0.49 -12.30
N ALA A 157 2.09 -1.52 -11.66
CA ALA A 157 0.74 -1.52 -11.10
C ALA A 157 0.48 -0.32 -10.17
N HIS A 158 1.52 0.20 -9.52
CA HIS A 158 1.47 1.44 -8.73
C HIS A 158 0.93 2.64 -9.53
N ASP A 159 1.28 2.75 -10.80
CA ASP A 159 0.90 3.88 -11.67
C ASP A 159 -0.30 3.56 -12.57
N PHE A 160 -0.87 2.38 -12.45
CA PHE A 160 -2.13 2.06 -13.10
C PHE A 160 -3.27 2.88 -12.46
N ARG A 161 -4.10 3.52 -13.30
CA ARG A 161 -5.19 4.38 -12.83
C ARG A 161 -6.55 4.04 -13.42
N ASP A 162 -6.60 3.62 -14.69
CA ASP A 162 -7.86 3.37 -15.39
C ASP A 162 -7.66 2.34 -16.51
N ALA A 163 -8.41 1.25 -16.46
CA ALA A 163 -8.33 0.16 -17.45
C ALA A 163 -8.73 0.59 -18.86
N ARG A 164 -9.54 1.65 -19.00
CA ARG A 164 -10.00 2.15 -20.32
C ARG A 164 -8.85 2.67 -21.19
N GLU A 165 -7.72 3.03 -20.58
CA GLU A 165 -6.50 3.41 -21.32
C GLU A 165 -5.93 2.27 -22.19
N PHE A 166 -6.34 1.03 -21.89
CA PHE A 166 -5.87 -0.19 -22.55
C PHE A 166 -6.90 -0.80 -23.51
N ALA A 167 -8.03 -0.12 -23.76
CA ALA A 167 -9.02 -0.58 -24.71
C ALA A 167 -8.40 -0.79 -26.11
N GLY A 168 -8.69 -1.93 -26.75
CA GLY A 168 -8.18 -2.33 -28.06
C GLY A 168 -6.71 -2.71 -28.11
N LYS A 169 -6.01 -2.77 -26.97
CA LYS A 169 -4.58 -3.09 -26.88
C LYS A 169 -4.33 -4.54 -26.52
N ASP A 170 -3.21 -5.08 -27.04
CA ASP A 170 -2.61 -6.32 -26.57
C ASP A 170 -1.72 -6.00 -25.35
N ILE A 171 -2.07 -6.51 -24.17
CA ILE A 171 -1.36 -6.21 -22.92
C ILE A 171 -0.59 -7.42 -22.41
N LEU A 172 0.62 -7.16 -21.88
CA LEU A 172 1.41 -8.12 -21.13
C LEU A 172 1.45 -7.71 -19.66
N ILE A 173 1.10 -8.62 -18.77
CA ILE A 173 1.18 -8.45 -17.33
C ILE A 173 2.30 -9.34 -16.79
N LEU A 174 3.22 -8.78 -15.99
CA LEU A 174 4.28 -9.52 -15.34
C LEU A 174 3.97 -9.74 -13.87
N GLY A 175 3.67 -10.99 -13.50
CA GLY A 175 3.27 -11.40 -12.15
C GLY A 175 1.90 -12.08 -12.12
N THR A 176 1.65 -12.87 -11.06
CA THR A 176 0.46 -13.73 -10.91
C THR A 176 -0.20 -13.61 -9.53
N SER A 177 -0.10 -12.45 -8.91
CA SER A 177 -0.77 -12.16 -7.64
C SER A 177 -2.01 -11.27 -7.87
N TYR A 178 -2.69 -10.88 -6.80
CA TYR A 178 -3.94 -10.11 -6.82
C TYR A 178 -3.92 -8.89 -7.74
N SER A 179 -2.81 -8.15 -7.83
CA SER A 179 -2.72 -7.02 -8.76
C SER A 179 -2.80 -7.45 -10.22
N ALA A 180 -2.20 -8.58 -10.58
CA ALA A 180 -2.23 -9.09 -11.95
C ALA A 180 -3.62 -9.57 -12.34
N GLU A 181 -4.27 -10.30 -11.42
CA GLU A 181 -5.64 -10.79 -11.59
C GLU A 181 -6.62 -9.63 -11.77
N ASP A 182 -6.63 -8.67 -10.83
CA ASP A 182 -7.62 -7.59 -10.86
C ASP A 182 -7.38 -6.61 -12.00
N ILE A 183 -6.14 -6.14 -12.22
CA ILE A 183 -5.80 -5.24 -13.32
C ILE A 183 -6.08 -5.89 -14.67
N GLY A 184 -5.69 -7.15 -14.84
CA GLY A 184 -5.95 -7.91 -16.06
C GLY A 184 -7.44 -8.07 -16.32
N SER A 185 -8.21 -8.45 -15.30
CA SER A 185 -9.67 -8.60 -15.38
C SER A 185 -10.36 -7.27 -15.71
N GLN A 186 -9.89 -6.16 -15.16
CA GLN A 186 -10.42 -4.85 -15.52
C GLN A 186 -10.06 -4.46 -16.95
N CYS A 187 -8.81 -4.64 -17.39
CA CYS A 187 -8.42 -4.38 -18.76
C CYS A 187 -9.27 -5.21 -19.75
N TRP A 188 -9.46 -6.50 -19.45
CA TRP A 188 -10.34 -7.37 -20.25
C TRP A 188 -11.78 -6.86 -20.27
N LYS A 189 -12.36 -6.55 -19.11
CA LYS A 189 -13.72 -6.02 -18.98
C LYS A 189 -13.94 -4.70 -19.71
N TYR A 190 -12.90 -3.85 -19.78
CA TYR A 190 -12.96 -2.56 -20.46
C TYR A 190 -12.45 -2.61 -21.91
N GLY A 191 -12.34 -3.82 -22.48
CA GLY A 191 -12.19 -4.01 -23.93
C GLY A 191 -10.74 -3.97 -24.43
N CYS A 192 -9.75 -4.41 -23.66
CA CYS A 192 -8.46 -4.72 -24.26
C CYS A 192 -8.61 -5.87 -25.28
N LYS A 193 -7.72 -5.92 -26.27
CA LYS A 193 -7.79 -6.91 -27.33
C LYS A 193 -7.36 -8.29 -26.83
N SER A 194 -6.28 -8.35 -26.04
CA SER A 194 -5.83 -9.56 -25.37
C SER A 194 -5.12 -9.27 -24.06
N VAL A 195 -5.09 -10.26 -23.17
CA VAL A 195 -4.31 -10.28 -21.93
C VAL A 195 -3.34 -11.44 -21.96
N THR A 196 -2.05 -11.17 -21.88
CA THR A 196 -1.01 -12.18 -21.65
C THR A 196 -0.44 -11.97 -20.25
N VAL A 197 -0.44 -13.01 -19.42
CA VAL A 197 0.13 -12.95 -18.07
C VAL A 197 1.35 -13.84 -17.99
N ALA A 198 2.50 -13.26 -17.68
CA ALA A 198 3.75 -14.01 -17.55
C ALA A 198 4.02 -14.36 -16.07
N HIS A 199 4.11 -15.65 -15.78
CA HIS A 199 4.37 -16.18 -14.45
C HIS A 199 5.85 -16.54 -14.27
N ARG A 200 6.39 -16.27 -13.09
CA ARG A 200 7.77 -16.64 -12.72
C ARG A 200 7.85 -18.08 -12.20
N THR A 201 6.90 -18.50 -11.41
CA THR A 201 6.92 -19.79 -10.71
C THR A 201 5.80 -20.70 -11.21
N ALA A 202 4.56 -20.23 -11.18
CA ALA A 202 3.40 -21.01 -11.58
C ALA A 202 2.32 -20.08 -12.15
N PRO A 203 1.48 -20.56 -13.08
CA PRO A 203 0.30 -19.85 -13.55
C PRO A 203 -0.72 -19.70 -12.39
N MET A 204 -1.67 -18.79 -12.54
CA MET A 204 -2.81 -18.65 -11.63
C MET A 204 -3.75 -19.85 -11.75
N GLY A 205 -3.86 -20.41 -12.95
CA GLY A 205 -4.61 -21.65 -13.18
C GLY A 205 -6.14 -21.48 -13.15
N TYR A 206 -6.63 -20.28 -13.44
CA TYR A 206 -8.05 -20.02 -13.54
C TYR A 206 -8.57 -20.35 -14.97
N ASP A 207 -9.88 -20.51 -15.09
CA ASP A 207 -10.55 -20.66 -16.39
C ASP A 207 -10.76 -19.26 -17.00
N TRP A 208 -9.78 -18.84 -17.80
CA TRP A 208 -9.75 -17.52 -18.41
C TRP A 208 -10.52 -17.47 -19.73
N PRO A 209 -10.98 -16.28 -20.16
CA PRO A 209 -11.55 -16.08 -21.50
C PRO A 209 -10.56 -16.42 -22.62
N ASP A 210 -11.05 -16.72 -23.82
CA ASP A 210 -10.24 -17.13 -25.00
C ASP A 210 -9.13 -16.15 -25.37
N ASN A 211 -9.32 -14.85 -25.12
CA ASN A 211 -8.30 -13.82 -25.38
C ASN A 211 -7.41 -13.51 -24.17
N TRP A 212 -7.38 -14.41 -23.20
CA TRP A 212 -6.47 -14.34 -22.04
C TRP A 212 -5.60 -15.59 -21.98
N GLN A 213 -4.29 -15.40 -21.86
CA GLN A 213 -3.33 -16.50 -21.81
C GLN A 213 -2.33 -16.31 -20.69
N GLU A 214 -1.92 -17.41 -20.07
CA GLU A 214 -0.81 -17.47 -19.13
C GLU A 214 0.40 -18.10 -19.82
N VAL A 215 1.56 -17.46 -19.69
CA VAL A 215 2.81 -17.86 -20.32
C VAL A 215 3.94 -17.91 -19.29
N PRO A 216 5.00 -18.68 -19.54
CA PRO A 216 6.18 -18.65 -18.68
C PRO A 216 6.84 -17.27 -18.62
N LYS A 217 7.87 -17.18 -17.80
CA LYS A 217 8.64 -15.96 -17.52
C LYS A 217 9.07 -15.24 -18.81
N LEU A 218 8.93 -13.91 -18.80
CA LEU A 218 9.51 -13.05 -19.83
C LEU A 218 11.04 -13.13 -19.77
N ASP A 219 11.68 -13.33 -20.91
CA ASP A 219 13.14 -13.30 -21.04
C ASP A 219 13.63 -11.94 -21.54
N ARG A 220 13.05 -11.42 -22.61
CA ARG A 220 13.43 -10.13 -23.21
C ARG A 220 12.30 -9.56 -24.07
N VAL A 221 12.49 -8.32 -24.49
CA VAL A 221 11.61 -7.63 -25.44
C VAL A 221 12.44 -7.13 -26.62
N GLU A 222 11.92 -7.25 -27.82
CA GLU A 222 12.53 -6.71 -29.05
C GLU A 222 11.48 -5.89 -29.81
N GLY A 223 11.65 -4.57 -29.82
CA GLY A 223 10.64 -3.66 -30.37
C GLY A 223 9.31 -3.80 -29.62
N ARG A 224 8.31 -4.46 -30.23
CA ARG A 224 7.02 -4.77 -29.58
C ARG A 224 6.82 -6.25 -29.27
N THR A 225 7.80 -7.08 -29.59
CA THR A 225 7.71 -8.52 -29.40
C THR A 225 8.28 -8.92 -28.05
N ALA A 226 7.45 -9.48 -27.19
CA ALA A 226 7.85 -10.11 -25.93
C ALA A 226 8.21 -11.58 -26.17
N HIS A 227 9.38 -12.00 -25.72
CA HIS A 227 9.90 -13.38 -25.83
C HIS A 227 9.90 -14.05 -24.46
N PHE A 228 9.40 -15.28 -24.41
CA PHE A 228 9.24 -16.03 -23.17
C PHE A 228 10.20 -17.21 -23.08
N SER A 229 10.42 -17.72 -21.87
CA SER A 229 11.42 -18.76 -21.58
C SER A 229 11.10 -20.15 -22.17
N ASP A 230 9.90 -20.35 -22.68
CA ASP A 230 9.51 -21.55 -23.45
C ASP A 230 9.77 -21.42 -24.96
N GLY A 231 10.38 -20.33 -25.40
CA GLY A 231 10.67 -20.03 -26.81
C GLY A 231 9.49 -19.41 -27.57
N THR A 232 8.33 -19.21 -26.93
CA THR A 232 7.20 -18.53 -27.57
C THR A 232 7.38 -17.00 -27.53
N SER A 233 6.63 -16.30 -28.37
CA SER A 233 6.64 -14.83 -28.41
C SER A 233 5.26 -14.27 -28.69
N ARG A 234 5.05 -12.99 -28.33
CA ARG A 234 3.80 -12.24 -28.54
C ARG A 234 4.09 -10.78 -28.86
N GLU A 235 3.31 -10.22 -29.78
CA GLU A 235 3.25 -8.78 -29.97
C GLU A 235 2.43 -8.16 -28.84
N VAL A 236 2.90 -7.06 -28.25
CA VAL A 236 2.25 -6.38 -27.14
C VAL A 236 2.32 -4.86 -27.30
N ASP A 237 1.25 -4.18 -26.90
CA ASP A 237 1.14 -2.71 -26.94
C ASP A 237 1.54 -2.06 -25.62
N ALA A 238 1.37 -2.80 -24.53
CA ALA A 238 1.70 -2.31 -23.19
C ALA A 238 2.17 -3.45 -22.27
N ILE A 239 3.06 -3.10 -21.35
CA ILE A 239 3.56 -4.00 -20.29
C ILE A 239 3.21 -3.41 -18.94
N ILE A 240 2.50 -4.18 -18.11
CA ILE A 240 2.11 -3.80 -16.75
C ILE A 240 2.86 -4.67 -15.75
N LEU A 241 3.71 -4.04 -14.95
CA LEU A 241 4.52 -4.72 -13.95
C LEU A 241 3.70 -4.91 -12.66
N CYS A 242 3.12 -6.08 -12.47
CA CYS A 242 2.46 -6.51 -11.23
C CYS A 242 3.46 -7.27 -10.35
N THR A 243 4.63 -6.69 -10.16
CA THR A 243 5.82 -7.33 -9.57
C THR A 243 6.00 -7.02 -8.08
N GLY A 244 4.98 -6.42 -7.47
CA GLY A 244 4.92 -6.13 -6.05
C GLY A 244 5.70 -4.88 -5.62
N TYR A 245 5.89 -4.74 -4.31
CA TYR A 245 6.43 -3.55 -3.69
C TYR A 245 7.58 -3.89 -2.76
N LYS A 246 8.44 -2.90 -2.51
CA LYS A 246 9.50 -2.97 -1.51
C LYS A 246 9.06 -2.19 -0.27
N HIS A 247 9.29 -2.75 0.90
CA HIS A 247 9.13 -2.03 2.16
C HIS A 247 10.26 -1.01 2.27
N HIS A 248 9.93 0.27 2.14
CA HIS A 248 10.91 1.34 2.10
C HIS A 248 10.40 2.55 2.87
N PHE A 249 11.10 2.87 3.93
CA PHE A 249 10.81 3.99 4.83
C PHE A 249 12.07 4.87 4.90
N PRO A 250 12.26 5.77 3.93
CA PRO A 250 13.51 6.52 3.78
C PRO A 250 13.79 7.48 4.93
N PHE A 251 12.77 7.89 5.66
CA PHE A 251 12.87 8.75 6.83
C PHE A 251 13.34 8.03 8.11
N LEU A 252 13.45 6.71 8.09
CA LEU A 252 13.98 5.95 9.21
C LEU A 252 15.50 5.75 9.04
N PRO A 253 16.31 5.93 10.11
CA PRO A 253 17.72 5.61 10.08
C PRO A 253 17.94 4.09 9.96
N ASP A 254 19.14 3.68 9.55
CA ASP A 254 19.41 2.28 9.19
C ASP A 254 19.19 1.29 10.34
N GLU A 255 19.41 1.70 11.58
CA GLU A 255 19.15 0.88 12.76
C GLU A 255 17.66 0.61 13.00
N LEU A 256 16.78 1.47 12.51
CA LEU A 256 15.33 1.36 12.64
C LEU A 256 14.64 0.75 11.41
N ARG A 257 15.38 0.60 10.30
CA ARG A 257 14.83 0.01 9.08
C ARG A 257 14.58 -1.49 9.22
N LEU A 258 13.63 -1.98 8.45
CA LEU A 258 13.38 -3.41 8.35
C LEU A 258 14.61 -4.12 7.80
N LYS A 259 15.14 -5.09 8.55
CA LYS A 259 16.39 -5.79 8.21
C LYS A 259 16.22 -6.93 7.20
N THR A 260 14.98 -7.32 6.92
CA THR A 260 14.68 -8.35 5.92
C THR A 260 13.96 -7.72 4.74
N ALA A 261 14.39 -8.01 3.54
CA ALA A 261 13.72 -7.60 2.30
C ALA A 261 12.25 -8.10 2.23
N ASN A 262 11.77 -8.83 3.22
CA ASN A 262 10.62 -9.68 3.18
C ASN A 262 9.64 -9.55 4.33
N ARG A 263 9.21 -8.41 4.77
CA ARG A 263 7.99 -8.30 5.57
C ARG A 263 8.09 -8.59 7.08
N LEU A 264 9.23 -8.90 7.65
CA LEU A 264 9.35 -9.02 9.10
C LEU A 264 9.93 -7.73 9.65
N ALA A 265 9.11 -6.98 10.39
CA ALA A 265 9.63 -5.98 11.28
C ALA A 265 10.71 -6.65 12.16
N ALA A 266 11.89 -6.06 12.24
CA ALA A 266 12.76 -6.37 13.35
C ALA A 266 11.92 -6.13 14.60
N GLY A 267 11.75 -7.17 15.41
CA GLY A 267 10.95 -7.07 16.62
C GLY A 267 11.36 -5.82 17.40
N ARG A 268 10.39 -5.28 18.13
CA ARG A 268 10.50 -4.15 19.05
C ARG A 268 11.92 -3.71 19.32
N LEU A 269 12.34 -2.54 18.84
CA LEU A 269 13.56 -1.92 19.29
C LEU A 269 13.33 -1.41 20.71
N ARG A 270 13.85 -2.13 21.68
CA ARG A 270 13.84 -1.75 23.08
C ARG A 270 15.07 -0.89 23.39
N ARG A 271 14.89 0.09 24.25
CA ARG A 271 16.04 0.69 24.95
C ARG A 271 16.72 -0.38 25.81
N GLU A 272 18.04 -0.35 25.87
CA GLU A 272 18.81 -1.09 26.87
C GLU A 272 18.34 -0.67 28.27
N GLY A 273 17.75 -1.60 29.02
CA GLY A 273 17.24 -1.36 30.39
C GLY A 273 15.74 -1.62 30.60
N ASP A 274 14.93 -1.71 29.54
CA ASP A 274 13.49 -2.00 29.69
C ASP A 274 13.23 -3.50 29.85
N ARG A 275 12.97 -3.95 31.10
CA ARG A 275 12.73 -5.36 31.49
C ARG A 275 11.28 -5.81 31.46
N SER A 276 10.36 -5.09 30.79
CA SER A 276 8.98 -5.55 30.70
C SER A 276 8.83 -6.65 29.63
N ASP A 277 8.49 -7.86 30.05
CA ASP A 277 8.12 -8.98 29.19
C ASP A 277 6.75 -8.74 28.59
N PHE A 278 6.71 -8.23 27.34
CA PHE A 278 5.49 -8.23 26.56
C PHE A 278 5.56 -9.34 25.50
N PRO A 279 4.52 -10.19 25.42
CA PRO A 279 4.42 -11.17 24.33
C PRO A 279 4.34 -10.44 22.98
N SER A 280 4.90 -11.07 21.94
CA SER A 280 4.71 -10.60 20.55
C SER A 280 3.22 -10.42 20.26
N ALA A 281 2.83 -9.36 19.55
CA ALA A 281 1.44 -8.98 19.30
C ALA A 281 0.58 -10.08 18.63
N PHE A 282 1.16 -11.22 18.30
CA PHE A 282 0.50 -12.36 17.64
C PHE A 282 0.31 -13.61 18.53
N SER A 283 0.65 -13.60 19.83
CA SER A 283 0.63 -14.81 20.65
C SER A 283 -0.31 -14.78 21.86
N ALA A 284 -1.02 -13.70 22.14
CA ALA A 284 -1.97 -13.66 23.25
C ALA A 284 -3.41 -13.86 22.73
N ARG A 285 -3.87 -15.10 22.69
CA ARG A 285 -5.30 -15.41 22.65
C ARG A 285 -5.76 -15.74 24.07
N ARG A 286 -6.85 -15.12 24.51
CA ARG A 286 -7.57 -15.57 25.71
C ARG A 286 -8.12 -16.99 25.48
N PRO A 287 -8.37 -17.75 26.53
CA PRO A 287 -9.03 -19.05 26.42
C PRO A 287 -10.39 -19.02 25.70
N ASP A 288 -11.03 -17.83 25.63
CA ASP A 288 -12.29 -17.58 24.92
C ASP A 288 -12.11 -17.18 23.44
N GLY A 289 -10.87 -17.15 22.93
CA GLY A 289 -10.56 -16.87 21.52
C GLY A 289 -10.50 -15.40 21.14
N ARG A 290 -10.69 -14.46 22.06
CA ARG A 290 -10.65 -13.01 21.79
C ARG A 290 -9.23 -12.47 21.84
N ALA A 291 -8.94 -11.48 20.97
CA ALA A 291 -7.66 -10.76 21.00
C ALA A 291 -7.60 -9.80 22.19
N GLU A 292 -6.54 -9.86 22.97
CA GLU A 292 -6.27 -8.91 24.04
C GLU A 292 -5.45 -7.72 23.53
N TRP A 293 -6.03 -6.53 23.55
CA TRP A 293 -5.28 -5.29 23.31
C TRP A 293 -4.66 -4.83 24.63
N PRO A 294 -3.40 -4.44 24.65
CA PRO A 294 -2.79 -3.91 25.87
C PRO A 294 -3.50 -2.64 26.32
N LEU A 295 -3.79 -2.57 27.61
CA LEU A 295 -4.40 -1.40 28.25
C LEU A 295 -3.45 -0.18 28.16
N PRO A 296 -4.00 1.07 28.08
CA PRO A 296 -3.18 2.27 28.14
C PRO A 296 -2.41 2.33 29.46
N GLY A 297 -1.12 2.53 29.42
CA GLY A 297 -0.24 2.65 30.58
C GLY A 297 0.96 1.71 30.62
N ALA A 298 1.04 0.75 29.69
CA ALA A 298 2.13 -0.23 29.63
C ALA A 298 3.06 -0.06 28.40
N LEU A 299 3.04 1.11 27.76
CA LEU A 299 3.83 1.36 26.54
C LEU A 299 5.19 1.97 26.92
N GLY A 300 6.21 1.13 27.07
CA GLY A 300 7.59 1.59 27.02
C GLY A 300 7.91 2.16 25.62
N GLY A 301 8.80 3.16 25.53
CA GLY A 301 9.14 3.84 24.28
C GLY A 301 9.50 2.87 23.14
N GLY A 302 8.96 3.07 21.93
CA GLY A 302 9.22 2.20 20.78
C GLY A 302 8.68 2.76 19.48
N ILE A 303 9.22 2.29 18.33
CA ILE A 303 8.63 2.52 17.02
C ILE A 303 7.67 1.37 16.69
N TYR A 304 6.46 1.74 16.32
CA TYR A 304 5.45 0.80 15.83
C TYR A 304 5.30 1.01 14.32
N VAL A 305 5.45 -0.07 13.56
CA VAL A 305 5.16 -0.09 12.13
C VAL A 305 3.86 -0.86 11.97
N ASP A 306 2.80 -0.15 11.64
CA ASP A 306 1.51 -0.76 11.31
C ASP A 306 1.46 -1.04 9.81
N PHE A 307 1.25 -2.31 9.47
CA PHE A 307 1.05 -2.78 8.10
C PHE A 307 -0.43 -2.99 7.78
N SER A 308 -1.34 -2.54 8.64
CA SER A 308 -2.76 -2.73 8.40
C SER A 308 -3.21 -1.97 7.16
N LEU A 309 -3.69 -2.75 6.25
CA LEU A 309 -4.53 -2.70 5.04
C LEU A 309 -4.74 -1.35 4.36
#